data_7121d83130f7ed2b7fe0ac8602c30c17
#
_entry.id   7121d83130f7ed2b7fe0ac8602c30c17
#
_cell.length_a   1.000
_cell.length_b   1.000
_cell.length_c   1.000
_cell.angle_alpha   90.00
_cell.angle_beta   90.00
_cell.angle_gamma   90.00
#
_symmetry.space_group_name_H-M   'P 1'
#
loop_
_entity.id
_entity.type
_entity.pdbx_description
1 polymer ?
#
loop_
_entity_poly.entity_id
_entity_poly.type
_entity_poly.pdbx_seq_one_letter_code
_entity_poly.pdbx_strand_id
1 'polypeptide(L)'
;MAVWAAVIGAGPMGLWLSRHLKAGGYRVAVYDRNQRRARFISHASGTAHAETLDEAVDKAELTVLAVGSENAGPLLNRLLKKHPGKVYVDVSSVKTPVLKFLPEEAPSSQVILTHPLFGPGAKTLKDKVVVVTPIYRKRAEVSIARKLFNPCKIISMNPREHDLLMAYSMAVPRVAVFTVLELWRKHRIRTWTTSQKAFLAAASTMLSDSWRITGQVVSQNPYAKQALDDLINAIKQNRKNIYRRPVTTHKRLASWIKPEKLYRKVYKMIEEPP
;
A
#
# COMPACT_ATOMS: atom_id res chain seq x y z
N MET A 1 6.22 -29.33 -12.96
CA MET A 1 5.36 -29.32 -11.73
C MET A 1 5.00 -27.87 -11.41
N ALA A 2 3.79 -27.56 -10.88
CA ALA A 2 3.43 -26.20 -10.52
C ALA A 2 4.22 -25.76 -9.27
N VAL A 3 4.78 -24.55 -9.32
CA VAL A 3 5.58 -23.96 -8.25
C VAL A 3 4.65 -23.54 -7.09
N TRP A 4 5.07 -23.84 -5.85
CA TRP A 4 4.32 -23.41 -4.67
C TRP A 4 4.69 -21.99 -4.24
N ALA A 5 3.66 -21.23 -3.86
CA ALA A 5 3.81 -19.94 -3.22
C ALA A 5 3.08 -19.91 -1.86
N ALA A 6 3.62 -19.20 -0.89
CA ALA A 6 2.96 -18.91 0.37
C ALA A 6 2.52 -17.45 0.43
N VAL A 7 1.32 -17.19 0.97
CA VAL A 7 0.84 -15.86 1.33
C VAL A 7 0.67 -15.81 2.84
N ILE A 8 1.47 -14.99 3.49
CA ILE A 8 1.45 -14.81 4.94
C ILE A 8 0.72 -13.52 5.28
N GLY A 9 -0.42 -13.66 5.94
CA GLY A 9 -1.34 -12.58 6.25
C GLY A 9 -2.66 -12.70 5.48
N ALA A 10 -3.75 -12.98 6.20
CA ALA A 10 -5.10 -13.18 5.67
C ALA A 10 -5.95 -11.91 5.79
N GLY A 11 -5.38 -10.77 5.41
CA GLY A 11 -6.09 -9.51 5.22
C GLY A 11 -6.65 -9.37 3.80
N PRO A 12 -7.30 -8.22 3.48
CA PRO A 12 -7.81 -7.95 2.14
C PRO A 12 -6.71 -8.04 1.05
N MET A 13 -5.50 -7.54 1.34
CA MET A 13 -4.37 -7.63 0.40
C MET A 13 -3.86 -9.07 0.27
N GLY A 14 -3.91 -9.87 1.35
CA GLY A 14 -3.59 -11.30 1.30
C GLY A 14 -4.56 -12.07 0.40
N LEU A 15 -5.86 -11.77 0.46
CA LEU A 15 -6.86 -12.34 -0.46
C LEU A 15 -6.54 -11.99 -1.92
N TRP A 16 -6.25 -10.70 -2.17
CA TRP A 16 -5.92 -10.24 -3.51
C TRP A 16 -4.67 -10.95 -4.05
N LEU A 17 -3.60 -11.01 -3.25
CA LEU A 17 -2.34 -11.69 -3.61
C LEU A 17 -2.55 -13.18 -3.85
N SER A 18 -3.36 -13.85 -3.03
CA SER A 18 -3.65 -15.28 -3.19
C SER A 18 -4.34 -15.56 -4.54
N ARG A 19 -5.31 -14.73 -4.92
CA ARG A 19 -5.97 -14.82 -6.23
C ARG A 19 -5.02 -14.51 -7.39
N HIS A 20 -4.20 -13.47 -7.22
CA HIS A 20 -3.23 -13.04 -8.23
C HIS A 20 -2.19 -14.13 -8.50
N LEU A 21 -1.57 -14.68 -7.47
CA LEU A 21 -0.58 -15.75 -7.59
C LEU A 21 -1.20 -17.01 -8.19
N LYS A 22 -2.41 -17.39 -7.76
CA LYS A 22 -3.13 -18.53 -8.34
C LYS A 22 -3.40 -18.33 -9.83
N ALA A 23 -3.85 -17.14 -10.23
CA ALA A 23 -4.06 -16.79 -11.63
C ALA A 23 -2.75 -16.80 -12.44
N GLY A 24 -1.62 -16.52 -11.79
CA GLY A 24 -0.26 -16.64 -12.34
C GLY A 24 0.29 -18.06 -12.40
N GLY A 25 -0.52 -19.10 -12.07
CA GLY A 25 -0.14 -20.51 -12.17
C GLY A 25 0.53 -21.11 -10.94
N TYR A 26 0.63 -20.36 -9.83
CA TYR A 26 1.17 -20.91 -8.58
C TYR A 26 0.14 -21.79 -7.86
N ARG A 27 0.62 -22.83 -7.18
CA ARG A 27 -0.12 -23.46 -6.07
C ARG A 27 0.08 -22.58 -4.83
N VAL A 28 -1.00 -22.06 -4.24
CA VAL A 28 -0.90 -21.08 -3.16
C VAL A 28 -1.35 -21.71 -1.85
N ALA A 29 -0.54 -21.54 -0.79
CA ALA A 29 -0.91 -21.80 0.59
C ALA A 29 -1.03 -20.48 1.35
N VAL A 30 -2.12 -20.31 2.12
CA VAL A 30 -2.37 -19.13 2.93
C VAL A 30 -2.20 -19.45 4.41
N TYR A 31 -1.45 -18.60 5.11
CA TYR A 31 -1.31 -18.65 6.55
C TYR A 31 -1.58 -17.30 7.21
N ASP A 32 -2.24 -17.29 8.34
CA ASP A 32 -2.38 -16.16 9.27
C ASP A 32 -2.41 -16.69 10.71
N ARG A 33 -1.91 -15.90 11.66
CA ARG A 33 -2.04 -16.23 13.09
C ARG A 33 -3.51 -16.43 13.51
N ASN A 34 -4.42 -15.72 12.88
CA ASN A 34 -5.84 -15.95 13.00
C ASN A 34 -6.28 -17.02 11.98
N GLN A 35 -6.32 -18.26 12.43
CA GLN A 35 -6.65 -19.43 11.62
C GLN A 35 -8.05 -19.35 10.97
N ARG A 36 -9.02 -18.69 11.62
CA ARG A 36 -10.36 -18.48 11.02
C ARG A 36 -10.27 -17.60 9.78
N ARG A 37 -9.44 -16.53 9.83
CA ARG A 37 -9.19 -15.66 8.67
C ARG A 37 -8.44 -16.41 7.58
N ALA A 38 -7.41 -17.19 7.92
CA ALA A 38 -6.66 -17.98 6.95
C ALA A 38 -7.58 -18.94 6.19
N ARG A 39 -8.42 -19.69 6.88
CA ARG A 39 -9.42 -20.60 6.27
C ARG A 39 -10.41 -19.86 5.39
N PHE A 40 -10.94 -18.72 5.86
CA PHE A 40 -11.86 -17.91 5.06
C PHE A 40 -11.21 -17.43 3.75
N ILE A 41 -9.99 -16.88 3.83
CA ILE A 41 -9.27 -16.38 2.64
C ILE A 41 -8.91 -17.51 1.69
N SER A 42 -8.45 -18.65 2.21
CA SER A 42 -8.13 -19.84 1.40
C SER A 42 -9.35 -20.32 0.62
N HIS A 43 -10.49 -20.45 1.28
CA HIS A 43 -11.76 -20.80 0.63
C HIS A 43 -12.17 -19.75 -0.42
N ALA A 44 -12.17 -18.47 -0.06
CA ALA A 44 -12.57 -17.36 -0.94
C ALA A 44 -11.66 -17.17 -2.16
N SER A 45 -10.41 -17.61 -2.09
CA SER A 45 -9.44 -17.59 -3.21
C SER A 45 -9.30 -18.94 -3.92
N GLY A 46 -9.88 -19.99 -3.36
CA GLY A 46 -9.72 -21.36 -3.87
C GLY A 46 -8.27 -21.83 -3.78
N THR A 47 -7.57 -21.53 -2.67
CA THR A 47 -6.18 -21.88 -2.40
C THR A 47 -6.08 -22.81 -1.20
N ALA A 48 -4.90 -23.38 -0.92
CA ALA A 48 -4.70 -24.21 0.25
C ALA A 48 -4.63 -23.37 1.53
N HIS A 49 -5.14 -23.92 2.63
CA HIS A 49 -4.93 -23.41 3.98
C HIS A 49 -3.71 -24.12 4.59
N ALA A 50 -2.86 -23.37 5.26
CA ALA A 50 -1.78 -23.90 6.08
C ALA A 50 -2.08 -23.65 7.57
N GLU A 51 -1.91 -24.66 8.40
CA GLU A 51 -2.17 -24.57 9.84
C GLU A 51 -1.01 -23.90 10.58
N THR A 52 0.19 -24.04 10.06
CA THR A 52 1.40 -23.44 10.63
C THR A 52 2.14 -22.58 9.59
N LEU A 53 2.94 -21.63 10.10
CA LEU A 53 3.80 -20.81 9.25
C LEU A 53 4.81 -21.69 8.49
N ASP A 54 5.38 -22.66 9.18
CA ASP A 54 6.39 -23.54 8.61
C ASP A 54 5.78 -24.40 7.51
N GLU A 55 4.59 -24.96 7.70
CA GLU A 55 3.88 -25.72 6.65
C GLU A 55 3.68 -24.88 5.39
N ALA A 56 3.31 -23.60 5.54
CA ALA A 56 3.13 -22.71 4.39
C ALA A 56 4.44 -22.46 3.65
N VAL A 57 5.54 -22.25 4.40
CA VAL A 57 6.81 -21.80 3.84
C VAL A 57 7.66 -22.98 3.33
N ASP A 58 7.61 -24.15 3.98
CA ASP A 58 8.46 -25.30 3.61
C ASP A 58 8.24 -25.72 2.16
N LYS A 59 7.01 -25.80 1.72
CA LYS A 59 6.64 -26.18 0.35
C LYS A 59 6.84 -25.04 -0.66
N ALA A 60 6.91 -23.77 -0.20
CA ALA A 60 6.93 -22.62 -1.07
C ALA A 60 8.35 -22.25 -1.53
N GLU A 61 8.50 -21.96 -2.81
CA GLU A 61 9.69 -21.30 -3.36
C GLU A 61 9.59 -19.78 -3.24
N LEU A 62 8.36 -19.25 -3.28
CA LEU A 62 8.01 -17.85 -3.16
C LEU A 62 7.11 -17.62 -1.94
N THR A 63 7.50 -16.73 -1.04
CA THR A 63 6.68 -16.33 0.11
C THR A 63 6.41 -14.83 0.07
N VAL A 64 5.12 -14.45 0.05
CA VAL A 64 4.68 -13.04 0.06
C VAL A 64 4.16 -12.68 1.44
N LEU A 65 4.73 -11.62 2.04
CA LEU A 65 4.38 -11.12 3.36
C LEU A 65 3.38 -9.96 3.25
N ALA A 66 2.12 -10.20 3.62
CA ALA A 66 1.02 -9.23 3.66
C ALA A 66 0.59 -8.94 5.11
N VAL A 67 1.55 -8.78 6.03
CA VAL A 67 1.32 -8.70 7.49
C VAL A 67 1.46 -7.29 8.07
N GLY A 68 1.81 -6.30 7.24
CA GLY A 68 2.11 -4.93 7.63
C GLY A 68 3.55 -4.73 8.09
N SER A 69 4.04 -3.49 7.97
CA SER A 69 5.46 -3.15 8.16
C SER A 69 5.98 -3.46 9.57
N GLU A 70 5.13 -3.35 10.59
CA GLU A 70 5.49 -3.66 11.98
C GLU A 70 5.80 -5.14 12.23
N ASN A 71 5.17 -6.03 11.46
CA ASN A 71 5.34 -7.47 11.60
C ASN A 71 6.27 -8.06 10.53
N ALA A 72 6.38 -7.40 9.37
CA ALA A 72 7.11 -7.92 8.22
C ALA A 72 8.61 -8.09 8.51
N GLY A 73 9.24 -7.10 9.15
CA GLY A 73 10.67 -7.14 9.46
C GLY A 73 11.06 -8.29 10.38
N PRO A 74 10.48 -8.39 11.60
CA PRO A 74 10.76 -9.52 12.51
C PRO A 74 10.46 -10.88 11.88
N LEU A 75 9.35 -10.99 11.15
CA LEU A 75 8.97 -12.23 10.47
C LEU A 75 9.98 -12.61 9.39
N LEU A 76 10.35 -11.65 8.55
CA LEU A 76 11.32 -11.87 7.47
C LEU A 76 12.68 -12.32 8.01
N ASN A 77 13.20 -11.68 9.07
CA ASN A 77 14.44 -12.10 9.73
C ASN A 77 14.36 -13.56 10.23
N ARG A 78 13.24 -13.94 10.87
CA ARG A 78 13.01 -15.32 11.30
C ARG A 78 13.02 -16.31 10.11
N LEU A 79 12.33 -15.96 9.02
CA LEU A 79 12.21 -16.79 7.84
C LEU A 79 13.56 -16.96 7.12
N LEU A 80 14.35 -15.89 7.00
CA LEU A 80 15.69 -15.94 6.40
C LEU A 80 16.63 -16.90 7.14
N LYS A 81 16.51 -16.98 8.47
CA LYS A 81 17.30 -17.89 9.30
C LYS A 81 16.80 -19.33 9.22
N LYS A 82 15.49 -19.55 9.24
CA LYS A 82 14.90 -20.87 9.34
C LYS A 82 14.73 -21.56 7.99
N HIS A 83 14.45 -20.81 6.94
CA HIS A 83 14.18 -21.32 5.59
C HIS A 83 15.02 -20.57 4.55
N PRO A 84 16.36 -20.76 4.54
CA PRO A 84 17.25 -20.08 3.62
C PRO A 84 17.05 -20.52 2.15
N GLY A 85 17.58 -19.75 1.21
CA GLY A 85 17.59 -20.09 -0.22
C GLY A 85 16.28 -19.83 -0.97
N LYS A 86 15.26 -19.26 -0.32
CA LYS A 86 13.94 -19.01 -0.91
C LYS A 86 13.77 -17.55 -1.36
N VAL A 87 12.66 -17.26 -2.01
CA VAL A 87 12.26 -15.91 -2.45
C VAL A 87 11.22 -15.34 -1.47
N TYR A 88 11.53 -14.20 -0.86
CA TYR A 88 10.66 -13.49 0.06
C TYR A 88 10.29 -12.12 -0.51
N VAL A 89 9.00 -11.82 -0.55
CA VAL A 89 8.46 -10.55 -1.05
C VAL A 89 7.67 -9.87 0.06
N ASP A 90 8.11 -8.70 0.48
CA ASP A 90 7.34 -7.81 1.36
C ASP A 90 6.50 -6.84 0.54
N VAL A 91 5.24 -6.65 0.91
CA VAL A 91 4.32 -5.69 0.26
C VAL A 91 3.87 -4.55 1.18
N SER A 92 4.57 -4.31 2.27
CA SER A 92 4.23 -3.28 3.25
C SER A 92 4.31 -1.86 2.68
N SER A 93 3.54 -0.93 3.27
CA SER A 93 3.45 0.46 2.81
C SER A 93 4.59 1.35 3.31
N VAL A 94 5.39 0.90 4.26
CA VAL A 94 6.55 1.63 4.81
C VAL A 94 7.73 0.68 4.92
N LYS A 95 8.92 1.09 4.49
CA LYS A 95 10.09 0.21 4.39
C LYS A 95 11.04 0.30 5.58
N THR A 96 11.19 1.48 6.17
CA THR A 96 12.10 1.68 7.30
C THR A 96 11.90 0.68 8.46
N PRO A 97 10.66 0.36 8.90
CA PRO A 97 10.46 -0.64 9.93
C PRO A 97 10.93 -2.05 9.55
N VAL A 98 10.83 -2.41 8.27
CA VAL A 98 11.26 -3.72 7.76
C VAL A 98 12.79 -3.81 7.72
N LEU A 99 13.43 -2.75 7.23
CA LEU A 99 14.89 -2.70 7.05
C LEU A 99 15.67 -2.92 8.36
N LYS A 100 15.14 -2.45 9.49
CA LYS A 100 15.80 -2.60 10.80
C LYS A 100 16.08 -4.05 11.20
N PHE A 101 15.43 -5.01 10.58
CA PHE A 101 15.53 -6.44 10.88
C PHE A 101 16.25 -7.23 9.78
N LEU A 102 16.61 -6.60 8.69
CA LEU A 102 17.34 -7.26 7.62
C LEU A 102 18.84 -7.37 7.96
N PRO A 103 19.51 -8.46 7.58
CA PRO A 103 20.96 -8.57 7.74
C PRO A 103 21.67 -7.51 6.87
N GLU A 104 22.85 -7.06 7.30
CA GLU A 104 23.68 -6.13 6.53
C GLU A 104 24.19 -6.77 5.24
N GLU A 105 24.64 -8.02 5.34
CA GLU A 105 25.07 -8.80 4.20
C GLU A 105 23.91 -9.48 3.46
N ALA A 106 24.08 -9.64 2.15
CA ALA A 106 23.07 -10.29 1.33
C ALA A 106 22.89 -11.77 1.71
N PRO A 107 21.69 -12.17 2.15
CA PRO A 107 21.43 -13.56 2.48
C PRO A 107 21.44 -14.46 1.23
N SER A 108 21.51 -15.78 1.43
CA SER A 108 21.33 -16.75 0.34
C SER A 108 19.94 -16.66 -0.32
N SER A 109 18.93 -16.25 0.43
CA SER A 109 17.58 -15.96 -0.06
C SER A 109 17.52 -14.71 -0.91
N GLN A 110 16.52 -14.64 -1.81
CA GLN A 110 16.16 -13.38 -2.49
C GLN A 110 15.16 -12.62 -1.65
N VAL A 111 15.48 -11.38 -1.29
CA VAL A 111 14.59 -10.48 -0.54
C VAL A 111 14.15 -9.36 -1.45
N ILE A 112 12.84 -9.22 -1.66
CA ILE A 112 12.27 -8.22 -2.56
C ILE A 112 11.30 -7.35 -1.76
N LEU A 113 11.67 -6.11 -1.51
CA LEU A 113 10.79 -5.15 -0.85
C LEU A 113 9.97 -4.41 -1.90
N THR A 114 8.66 -4.61 -1.91
CA THR A 114 7.74 -3.99 -2.87
C THR A 114 6.63 -3.22 -2.15
N HIS A 115 6.06 -2.26 -2.84
CA HIS A 115 4.83 -1.59 -2.42
C HIS A 115 3.89 -1.43 -3.62
N PRO A 116 2.85 -2.25 -3.75
CA PRO A 116 1.77 -2.01 -4.70
C PRO A 116 1.06 -0.70 -4.35
N LEU A 117 1.11 0.30 -5.26
CA LEU A 117 0.44 1.59 -5.04
C LEU A 117 -1.07 1.50 -5.42
N PHE A 118 -1.69 0.41 -5.04
CA PHE A 118 -3.12 0.15 -5.24
C PHE A 118 -3.65 -0.74 -4.10
N GLY A 119 -4.93 -0.59 -3.82
CA GLY A 119 -5.60 -1.40 -2.78
C GLY A 119 -6.14 -2.73 -3.32
N PRO A 120 -6.68 -3.58 -2.44
CA PRO A 120 -7.21 -4.92 -2.75
C PRO A 120 -8.45 -4.88 -3.67
N GLY A 121 -9.06 -3.72 -3.90
CA GLY A 121 -10.13 -3.53 -4.87
C GLY A 121 -9.67 -3.44 -6.33
N ALA A 122 -8.38 -3.53 -6.62
CA ALA A 122 -7.87 -3.48 -7.99
C ALA A 122 -8.31 -4.70 -8.79
N LYS A 123 -9.15 -4.49 -9.82
CA LYS A 123 -9.65 -5.53 -10.73
C LYS A 123 -8.67 -5.83 -11.87
N THR A 124 -7.79 -4.90 -12.21
CA THR A 124 -6.79 -5.03 -13.26
C THR A 124 -5.47 -4.45 -12.81
N LEU A 125 -4.38 -5.01 -13.31
CA LEU A 125 -3.02 -4.53 -13.09
C LEU A 125 -2.54 -3.53 -14.16
N LYS A 126 -3.27 -3.41 -15.26
CA LYS A 126 -2.97 -2.42 -16.30
C LYS A 126 -2.99 -1.02 -15.69
N ASP A 127 -1.98 -0.22 -16.02
CA ASP A 127 -1.78 1.15 -15.53
C ASP A 127 -1.57 1.29 -14.01
N LYS A 128 -1.39 0.18 -13.30
CA LYS A 128 -1.01 0.20 -11.88
C LYS A 128 0.51 0.30 -11.72
N VAL A 129 0.91 0.76 -10.56
CA VAL A 129 2.33 0.96 -10.22
C VAL A 129 2.67 0.10 -9.02
N VAL A 130 3.82 -0.55 -9.07
CA VAL A 130 4.47 -1.17 -7.92
C VAL A 130 5.84 -0.54 -7.75
N VAL A 131 6.12 -0.05 -6.56
CA VAL A 131 7.45 0.40 -6.19
C VAL A 131 8.26 -0.78 -5.70
N VAL A 132 9.52 -0.85 -6.13
CA VAL A 132 10.52 -1.79 -5.62
C VAL A 132 11.63 -0.99 -4.96
N THR A 133 11.99 -1.37 -3.75
CA THR A 133 13.10 -0.77 -3.01
C THR A 133 14.21 -1.80 -2.85
N PRO A 134 15.12 -1.91 -3.84
CA PRO A 134 16.17 -2.91 -3.83
C PRO A 134 17.15 -2.68 -2.69
N ILE A 135 17.61 -3.77 -2.05
CA ILE A 135 18.51 -3.73 -0.91
C ILE A 135 19.86 -4.39 -1.23
N TYR A 136 19.83 -5.58 -1.84
CA TYR A 136 21.04 -6.38 -2.02
C TYR A 136 21.43 -6.57 -3.49
N ARG A 137 20.47 -7.03 -4.31
CA ARG A 137 20.72 -7.47 -5.70
C ARG A 137 19.73 -6.77 -6.65
N LYS A 138 19.92 -5.45 -6.82
CA LYS A 138 18.98 -4.56 -7.53
C LYS A 138 18.40 -5.16 -8.83
N ARG A 139 19.26 -5.69 -9.71
CA ARG A 139 18.82 -6.24 -11.01
C ARG A 139 17.90 -7.45 -10.82
N ALA A 140 18.26 -8.37 -9.93
CA ALA A 140 17.47 -9.58 -9.64
C ALA A 140 16.15 -9.23 -8.96
N GLU A 141 16.18 -8.38 -7.94
CA GLU A 141 15.00 -7.96 -7.18
C GLU A 141 13.97 -7.25 -8.08
N VAL A 142 14.42 -6.33 -8.93
CA VAL A 142 13.54 -5.65 -9.91
C VAL A 142 13.01 -6.64 -10.96
N SER A 143 13.81 -7.60 -11.42
CA SER A 143 13.39 -8.62 -12.39
C SER A 143 12.29 -9.52 -11.81
N ILE A 144 12.45 -9.98 -10.55
CA ILE A 144 11.45 -10.80 -9.86
C ILE A 144 10.15 -10.02 -9.68
N ALA A 145 10.23 -8.75 -9.23
CA ALA A 145 9.06 -7.91 -9.08
C ALA A 145 8.32 -7.67 -10.41
N ARG A 146 9.04 -7.49 -11.53
CA ARG A 146 8.43 -7.37 -12.86
C ARG A 146 7.66 -8.62 -13.27
N LYS A 147 8.24 -9.81 -13.01
CA LYS A 147 7.56 -11.08 -13.30
C LYS A 147 6.31 -11.25 -12.43
N LEU A 148 6.45 -10.97 -11.13
CA LEU A 148 5.39 -11.17 -10.15
C LEU A 148 4.19 -10.24 -10.37
N PHE A 149 4.41 -8.98 -10.74
CA PHE A 149 3.38 -7.97 -10.87
C PHE A 149 3.12 -7.54 -12.34
N ASN A 150 3.45 -8.37 -13.31
CA ASN A 150 3.09 -8.09 -14.72
C ASN A 150 1.56 -7.97 -14.86
N PRO A 151 1.03 -6.95 -15.56
CA PRO A 151 1.64 -5.90 -16.36
C PRO A 151 1.82 -4.54 -15.65
N CYS A 152 1.98 -4.50 -14.33
CA CYS A 152 2.21 -3.24 -13.61
C CYS A 152 3.46 -2.52 -14.09
N LYS A 153 3.44 -1.18 -14.03
CA LYS A 153 4.65 -0.37 -14.13
C LYS A 153 5.49 -0.54 -12.87
N ILE A 154 6.73 -1.00 -13.01
CA ILE A 154 7.67 -1.13 -11.90
C ILE A 154 8.55 0.13 -11.82
N ILE A 155 8.54 0.79 -10.65
CA ILE A 155 9.40 1.92 -10.33
C ILE A 155 10.38 1.47 -9.26
N SER A 156 11.68 1.69 -9.50
CA SER A 156 12.72 1.40 -8.51
C SER A 156 13.21 2.69 -7.87
N MET A 157 13.23 2.73 -6.55
CA MET A 157 13.77 3.83 -5.75
C MET A 157 14.40 3.29 -4.47
N ASN A 158 15.22 4.09 -3.79
CA ASN A 158 15.75 3.67 -2.50
C ASN A 158 14.67 3.77 -1.40
N PRO A 159 14.85 3.06 -0.26
CA PRO A 159 13.84 3.04 0.81
C PRO A 159 13.55 4.41 1.43
N ARG A 160 14.55 5.29 1.50
CA ARG A 160 14.37 6.65 2.03
C ARG A 160 13.47 7.48 1.12
N GLU A 161 13.76 7.47 -0.18
CA GLU A 161 12.91 8.13 -1.18
C GLU A 161 11.49 7.59 -1.17
N HIS A 162 11.34 6.26 -1.05
CA HIS A 162 10.04 5.62 -0.94
C HIS A 162 9.26 6.13 0.29
N ASP A 163 9.85 6.05 1.48
CA ASP A 163 9.14 6.42 2.70
C ASP A 163 8.85 7.92 2.76
N LEU A 164 9.74 8.76 2.21
CA LEU A 164 9.48 10.19 2.04
C LEU A 164 8.30 10.43 1.09
N LEU A 165 8.26 9.76 -0.06
CA LEU A 165 7.14 9.83 -0.99
C LEU A 165 5.83 9.38 -0.32
N MET A 166 5.84 8.30 0.46
CA MET A 166 4.66 7.80 1.18
C MET A 166 4.20 8.77 2.28
N ALA A 167 5.11 9.49 2.93
CA ALA A 167 4.74 10.51 3.91
C ALA A 167 3.87 11.62 3.26
N TYR A 168 4.29 12.11 2.11
CA TYR A 168 3.54 13.18 1.42
C TYR A 168 2.33 12.68 0.63
N SER A 169 2.38 11.48 0.05
CA SER A 169 1.31 10.96 -0.80
C SER A 169 0.26 10.13 -0.06
N MET A 170 0.57 9.60 1.12
CA MET A 170 -0.36 8.78 1.90
C MET A 170 -0.67 9.37 3.27
N ALA A 171 0.34 9.76 4.09
CA ALA A 171 0.08 10.27 5.42
C ALA A 171 -0.59 11.64 5.39
N VAL A 172 -0.03 12.59 4.65
CA VAL A 172 -0.58 13.95 4.51
C VAL A 172 -2.03 13.95 4.03
N PRO A 173 -2.41 13.29 2.91
CA PRO A 173 -3.81 13.24 2.48
C PRO A 173 -4.74 12.61 3.50
N ARG A 174 -4.32 11.52 4.19
CA ARG A 174 -5.15 10.88 5.22
C ARG A 174 -5.46 11.82 6.38
N VAL A 175 -4.45 12.47 6.93
CA VAL A 175 -4.64 13.40 8.05
C VAL A 175 -5.48 14.60 7.61
N ALA A 176 -5.24 15.16 6.42
CA ALA A 176 -6.05 16.27 5.87
C ALA A 176 -7.53 15.86 5.73
N VAL A 177 -7.80 14.71 5.11
CA VAL A 177 -9.16 14.17 4.93
C VAL A 177 -9.84 13.93 6.27
N PHE A 178 -9.19 13.26 7.21
CA PHE A 178 -9.76 12.96 8.53
C PHE A 178 -10.05 14.24 9.30
N THR A 179 -9.17 15.25 9.21
CA THR A 179 -9.38 16.54 9.84
C THR A 179 -10.62 17.25 9.28
N VAL A 180 -10.80 17.27 7.97
CA VAL A 180 -11.98 17.88 7.33
C VAL A 180 -13.26 17.14 7.72
N LEU A 181 -13.25 15.80 7.71
CA LEU A 181 -14.41 14.98 8.11
C LEU A 181 -14.79 15.24 9.58
N GLU A 182 -13.80 15.34 10.47
CA GLU A 182 -14.03 15.66 11.88
C GLU A 182 -14.63 17.07 12.06
N LEU A 183 -14.17 18.06 11.29
CA LEU A 183 -14.78 19.39 11.29
C LEU A 183 -16.25 19.33 10.82
N TRP A 184 -16.53 18.59 9.75
CA TRP A 184 -17.91 18.43 9.26
C TRP A 184 -18.80 17.74 10.30
N ARG A 185 -18.29 16.68 10.93
CA ARG A 185 -19.00 15.98 12.02
C ARG A 185 -19.28 16.92 13.19
N LYS A 186 -18.28 17.65 13.68
CA LYS A 186 -18.38 18.61 14.78
C LYS A 186 -19.41 19.70 14.51
N HIS A 187 -19.41 20.25 13.31
CA HIS A 187 -20.31 21.33 12.91
C HIS A 187 -21.64 20.85 12.31
N ARG A 188 -21.90 19.52 12.35
CA ARG A 188 -23.15 18.90 11.86
C ARG A 188 -23.49 19.31 10.42
N ILE A 189 -22.46 19.37 9.55
CA ILE A 189 -22.64 19.71 8.14
C ILE A 189 -23.47 18.61 7.47
N ARG A 190 -24.65 18.94 6.97
CA ARG A 190 -25.63 18.02 6.38
C ARG A 190 -25.93 18.29 4.90
N THR A 191 -25.45 19.39 4.35
CA THR A 191 -25.62 19.74 2.93
C THR A 191 -24.57 19.07 2.09
N TRP A 192 -25.00 18.49 0.98
CA TRP A 192 -24.12 17.74 0.08
C TRP A 192 -23.92 18.50 -1.24
N THR A 193 -22.98 19.42 -1.27
CA THR A 193 -22.54 20.03 -2.53
C THR A 193 -21.79 18.98 -3.37
N THR A 194 -21.69 19.22 -4.69
CA THR A 194 -20.92 18.38 -5.60
C THR A 194 -19.46 18.23 -5.13
N SER A 195 -18.84 19.30 -4.63
CA SER A 195 -17.47 19.24 -4.09
C SER A 195 -17.37 18.36 -2.84
N GLN A 196 -18.40 18.39 -1.96
CA GLN A 196 -18.43 17.49 -0.80
C GLN A 196 -18.58 16.02 -1.22
N LYS A 197 -19.45 15.72 -2.19
CA LYS A 197 -19.60 14.37 -2.72
C LYS A 197 -18.28 13.86 -3.32
N ALA A 198 -17.59 14.68 -4.11
CA ALA A 198 -16.28 14.34 -4.67
C ALA A 198 -15.23 14.08 -3.58
N PHE A 199 -15.21 14.94 -2.55
CA PHE A 199 -14.33 14.77 -1.40
C PHE A 199 -14.63 13.48 -0.62
N LEU A 200 -15.90 13.16 -0.39
CA LEU A 200 -16.31 11.91 0.26
C LEU A 200 -15.96 10.67 -0.55
N ALA A 201 -16.09 10.73 -1.87
CA ALA A 201 -15.64 9.64 -2.74
C ALA A 201 -14.14 9.39 -2.63
N ALA A 202 -13.33 10.45 -2.60
CA ALA A 202 -11.89 10.33 -2.33
C ALA A 202 -11.62 9.84 -0.90
N ALA A 203 -12.34 10.35 0.10
CA ALA A 203 -12.21 9.96 1.49
C ALA A 203 -12.55 8.47 1.71
N SER A 204 -13.56 7.94 1.00
CA SER A 204 -13.99 6.56 1.13
C SER A 204 -12.89 5.56 0.81
N THR A 205 -11.98 5.88 -0.12
CA THR A 205 -10.83 5.03 -0.44
C THR A 205 -9.88 4.88 0.75
N MET A 206 -9.73 5.93 1.56
CA MET A 206 -8.84 5.96 2.73
C MET A 206 -9.52 5.35 3.97
N LEU A 207 -10.83 5.54 4.10
CA LEU A 207 -11.63 5.00 5.21
C LEU A 207 -11.94 3.51 5.04
N SER A 208 -12.02 3.00 3.82
CA SER A 208 -12.16 1.56 3.55
C SER A 208 -10.87 0.77 3.76
N ASP A 209 -9.72 1.46 3.80
CA ASP A 209 -8.47 0.84 4.23
C ASP A 209 -8.56 0.43 5.72
N SER A 210 -7.82 -0.63 6.07
CA SER A 210 -7.65 -0.96 7.49
C SER A 210 -7.03 0.22 8.25
N TRP A 211 -7.51 0.53 9.46
CA TRP A 211 -6.92 1.52 10.35
C TRP A 211 -5.39 1.29 10.58
N ARG A 212 -4.94 0.05 10.43
CA ARG A 212 -3.52 -0.32 10.51
C ARG A 212 -2.68 0.34 9.41
N ILE A 213 -3.21 0.47 8.19
CA ILE A 213 -2.50 1.16 7.10
C ILE A 213 -2.29 2.63 7.46
N THR A 214 -3.31 3.29 8.02
CA THR A 214 -3.18 4.66 8.53
C THR A 214 -2.12 4.73 9.63
N GLY A 215 -2.16 3.82 10.61
CA GLY A 215 -1.15 3.72 11.66
C GLY A 215 0.27 3.56 11.10
N GLN A 216 0.45 2.67 10.11
CA GLN A 216 1.75 2.45 9.48
C GLN A 216 2.28 3.72 8.79
N VAL A 217 1.49 4.34 7.92
CA VAL A 217 1.96 5.47 7.13
C VAL A 217 2.10 6.76 7.94
N VAL A 218 1.35 6.91 9.03
CA VAL A 218 1.41 8.11 9.89
C VAL A 218 2.37 7.93 11.06
N SER A 219 2.33 6.77 11.75
CA SER A 219 3.09 6.59 13.01
C SER A 219 4.42 5.87 12.83
N GLN A 220 4.56 5.02 11.80
CA GLN A 220 5.78 4.23 11.59
C GLN A 220 6.67 4.79 10.49
N ASN A 221 6.15 5.69 9.66
CA ASN A 221 6.95 6.37 8.65
C ASN A 221 7.79 7.48 9.29
N PRO A 222 9.13 7.41 9.24
CA PRO A 222 10.00 8.36 9.91
C PRO A 222 9.87 9.80 9.39
N TYR A 223 9.34 9.99 8.17
CA TYR A 223 9.16 11.31 7.55
C TYR A 223 7.76 11.88 7.74
N ALA A 224 6.81 11.11 8.32
CA ALA A 224 5.43 11.55 8.44
C ALA A 224 5.28 12.80 9.32
N LYS A 225 6.02 12.87 10.45
CA LYS A 225 5.97 14.05 11.33
C LYS A 225 6.32 15.32 10.58
N GLN A 226 7.46 15.34 9.88
CA GLN A 226 7.88 16.50 9.08
C GLN A 226 6.85 16.85 8.00
N ALA A 227 6.36 15.85 7.26
CA ALA A 227 5.37 16.09 6.22
C ALA A 227 4.05 16.67 6.75
N LEU A 228 3.65 16.31 7.98
CA LEU A 228 2.47 16.87 8.64
C LEU A 228 2.74 18.29 9.17
N ASP A 229 3.93 18.58 9.67
CA ASP A 229 4.34 19.95 10.04
C ASP A 229 4.33 20.86 8.81
N ASP A 230 4.80 20.37 7.66
CA ASP A 230 4.74 21.08 6.38
C ASP A 230 3.29 21.31 5.92
N LEU A 231 2.38 20.35 6.11
CA LEU A 231 0.94 20.54 5.85
C LEU A 231 0.36 21.68 6.69
N ILE A 232 0.66 21.69 8.00
CA ILE A 232 0.19 22.75 8.92
C ILE A 232 0.70 24.12 8.45
N ASN A 233 1.97 24.22 8.09
CA ASN A 233 2.57 25.44 7.59
C ASN A 233 1.95 25.88 6.26
N ALA A 234 1.73 24.93 5.34
CA ALA A 234 1.05 25.18 4.07
C ALA A 234 -0.39 25.70 4.27
N ILE A 235 -1.14 25.15 5.23
CA ILE A 235 -2.49 25.63 5.57
C ILE A 235 -2.44 27.09 6.06
N LYS A 236 -1.53 27.40 6.99
CA LYS A 236 -1.35 28.77 7.51
C LYS A 236 -1.01 29.75 6.38
N GLN A 237 -0.10 29.36 5.49
CA GLN A 237 0.34 30.19 4.36
C GLN A 237 -0.76 30.34 3.30
N ASN A 238 -1.44 29.26 2.94
CA ASN A 238 -2.54 29.30 1.97
C ASN A 238 -3.71 30.12 2.48
N ARG A 239 -4.03 30.08 3.78
CA ARG A 239 -5.05 30.94 4.36
C ARG A 239 -4.75 32.41 4.05
N LYS A 240 -3.50 32.87 4.29
CA LYS A 240 -3.10 34.28 3.98
C LYS A 240 -3.17 34.55 2.47
N ASN A 241 -2.71 33.63 1.64
CA ASN A 241 -2.66 33.79 0.18
C ASN A 241 -4.05 33.82 -0.46
N ILE A 242 -4.96 32.94 -0.02
CA ILE A 242 -6.33 32.88 -0.53
C ILE A 242 -7.07 34.16 -0.20
N TYR A 243 -6.92 34.70 1.01
CA TYR A 243 -7.54 35.99 1.37
C TYR A 243 -6.97 37.19 0.58
N ARG A 244 -5.66 37.20 0.33
CA ARG A 244 -5.00 38.35 -0.31
C ARG A 244 -4.94 38.25 -1.84
N ARG A 245 -4.76 37.05 -2.39
CA ARG A 245 -4.52 36.80 -3.83
C ARG A 245 -5.21 35.51 -4.30
N PRO A 246 -6.56 35.41 -4.24
CA PRO A 246 -7.27 34.18 -4.55
C PRO A 246 -7.07 33.73 -5.99
N VAL A 247 -7.12 34.65 -6.96
CA VAL A 247 -6.98 34.34 -8.40
C VAL A 247 -5.60 33.75 -8.71
N THR A 248 -4.54 34.33 -8.20
CA THR A 248 -3.17 33.86 -8.43
C THR A 248 -2.95 32.46 -7.84
N THR A 249 -3.46 32.22 -6.63
CA THR A 249 -3.38 30.91 -5.97
C THR A 249 -4.16 29.86 -6.76
N HIS A 250 -5.38 30.17 -7.19
CA HIS A 250 -6.21 29.27 -8.00
C HIS A 250 -5.52 28.90 -9.31
N LYS A 251 -5.09 29.88 -10.11
CA LYS A 251 -4.42 29.65 -11.41
C LYS A 251 -3.17 28.78 -11.28
N ARG A 252 -2.34 29.02 -10.25
CA ARG A 252 -1.14 28.21 -10.00
C ARG A 252 -1.47 26.74 -9.75
N LEU A 253 -2.47 26.45 -8.92
CA LEU A 253 -2.87 25.08 -8.63
C LEU A 253 -3.55 24.41 -9.83
N ALA A 254 -4.43 25.13 -10.54
CA ALA A 254 -5.12 24.65 -11.72
C ALA A 254 -4.14 24.28 -12.85
N SER A 255 -3.09 25.07 -13.07
CA SER A 255 -2.07 24.76 -14.08
C SER A 255 -1.32 23.47 -13.80
N TRP A 256 -1.14 23.12 -12.53
CA TRP A 256 -0.46 21.89 -12.12
C TRP A 256 -1.33 20.65 -12.33
N ILE A 257 -2.61 20.67 -11.89
CA ILE A 257 -3.48 19.46 -11.94
C ILE A 257 -4.29 19.35 -13.22
N LYS A 258 -4.41 20.40 -14.05
CA LYS A 258 -5.23 20.44 -15.27
C LYS A 258 -6.65 19.91 -15.02
N PRO A 259 -7.46 20.60 -14.19
CA PRO A 259 -8.70 20.09 -13.63
C PRO A 259 -9.75 19.71 -14.69
N GLU A 260 -9.73 20.29 -15.89
CA GLU A 260 -10.71 20.03 -16.96
C GLU A 260 -10.74 18.55 -17.36
N LYS A 261 -9.58 17.89 -17.37
CA LYS A 261 -9.47 16.47 -17.69
C LYS A 261 -10.07 15.57 -16.61
N LEU A 262 -10.00 15.99 -15.36
CA LEU A 262 -10.48 15.24 -14.20
C LEU A 262 -11.95 15.53 -13.89
N TYR A 263 -12.42 16.75 -14.13
CA TYR A 263 -13.76 17.22 -13.79
C TYR A 263 -14.86 16.30 -14.33
N ARG A 264 -14.82 15.95 -15.62
CA ARG A 264 -15.81 15.06 -16.24
C ARG A 264 -15.80 13.67 -15.62
N LYS A 265 -14.61 13.13 -15.28
CA LYS A 265 -14.51 11.81 -14.64
C LYS A 265 -15.08 11.82 -13.23
N VAL A 266 -14.86 12.90 -12.48
CA VAL A 266 -15.40 13.08 -11.13
C VAL A 266 -16.92 13.16 -11.17
N TYR A 267 -17.48 13.95 -12.08
CA TYR A 267 -18.94 14.05 -12.26
C TYR A 267 -19.57 12.70 -12.58
N LYS A 268 -18.99 11.98 -13.56
CA LYS A 268 -19.45 10.63 -13.89
C LYS A 268 -19.46 9.70 -12.67
N MET A 269 -18.41 9.72 -11.87
CA MET A 269 -18.30 8.91 -10.65
C MET A 269 -19.34 9.28 -9.56
N ILE A 270 -19.73 10.58 -9.48
CA ILE A 270 -20.66 11.08 -8.45
C ILE A 270 -22.12 10.87 -8.85
N GLU A 271 -22.42 10.87 -10.14
CA GLU A 271 -23.76 10.78 -10.72
C GLU A 271 -24.17 9.33 -11.05
N GLU A 272 -23.21 8.42 -11.22
CA GLU A 272 -23.51 7.00 -11.32
C GLU A 272 -23.99 6.49 -9.95
N PRO A 273 -25.18 5.84 -9.86
CA PRO A 273 -25.62 5.21 -8.62
C PRO A 273 -24.65 4.09 -8.23
N PRO A 274 -24.50 3.79 -6.91
CA PRO A 274 -23.58 2.77 -6.40
C PRO A 274 -23.90 1.36 -6.90
#